data_d54a3f0d93208c969ab347f87423cad2
#
_entry.id   d54a3f0d93208c969ab347f87423cad2
#
_cell.length_a   1.000
_cell.length_b   1.000
_cell.length_c   1.000
_cell.angle_alpha   90.00
_cell.angle_beta   90.00
_cell.angle_gamma   90.00
#
_symmetry.space_group_name_H-M   'P 1'
#
loop_
_entity.id
_entity.type
_entity.pdbx_description
1 polymer ?
#
loop_
_entity_poly.entity_id
_entity_poly.type
_entity_poly.pdbx_seq_one_letter_code
_entity_poly.pdbx_strand_id
1 'polypeptide(L)'
;AEAEPRQSIRIGLLLLVAFGRHLPPGRLRALLDAYEAEHRARLAAYEELDARLAEQGADAFVRATLSFGLHYERAVLAWLASLPGEVREA
;
A
#
# COMPACT_ATOMS: atom_id res chain seq x y z
N ALA A 1 15.85 -11.56 -14.40
CA ALA A 1 15.24 -11.64 -13.07
C ALA A 1 13.89 -10.94 -13.09
N GLU A 2 12.95 -11.49 -12.39
CA GLU A 2 11.61 -10.93 -12.32
C GLU A 2 11.61 -9.74 -11.37
N ALA A 3 10.84 -8.71 -11.70
CA ALA A 3 10.67 -7.58 -10.82
C ALA A 3 9.94 -8.04 -9.56
N GLU A 4 10.30 -7.44 -8.43
CA GLU A 4 9.61 -7.73 -7.19
C GLU A 4 8.12 -7.33 -7.31
N PRO A 5 7.19 -8.15 -6.80
CA PRO A 5 5.76 -7.84 -6.88
C PRO A 5 5.41 -6.45 -6.34
N ARG A 6 6.06 -6.01 -5.26
CA ARG A 6 5.81 -4.68 -4.68
C ARG A 6 6.18 -3.56 -5.63
N GLN A 7 7.31 -3.69 -6.35
CA GLN A 7 7.72 -2.69 -7.33
C GLN A 7 6.75 -2.64 -8.50
N SER A 8 6.31 -3.80 -8.98
CA SER A 8 5.35 -3.87 -10.08
C SER A 8 4.03 -3.19 -9.68
N ILE A 9 3.54 -3.44 -8.47
CA ILE A 9 2.31 -2.83 -7.97
C ILE A 9 2.47 -1.31 -7.86
N ARG A 10 3.60 -0.84 -7.34
CA ARG A 10 3.86 0.59 -7.18
C ARG A 10 3.90 1.31 -8.52
N ILE A 11 4.61 0.74 -9.51
CA ILE A 11 4.70 1.33 -10.84
C ILE A 11 3.34 1.35 -11.49
N GLY A 12 2.59 0.25 -11.38
CA GLY A 12 1.24 0.16 -11.93
C GLY A 12 0.30 1.21 -11.34
N LEU A 13 0.38 1.41 -10.03
CA LEU A 13 -0.45 2.41 -9.35
C LEU A 13 -0.12 3.83 -9.83
N LEU A 14 1.16 4.16 -9.95
CA LEU A 14 1.57 5.48 -10.42
C LEU A 14 1.14 5.75 -11.85
N LEU A 15 1.28 4.75 -12.74
CA LEU A 15 0.81 4.87 -14.12
C LEU A 15 -0.70 5.04 -14.18
N LEU A 16 -1.41 4.29 -13.36
CA LEU A 16 -2.87 4.36 -13.30
C LEU A 16 -3.32 5.78 -12.94
N VAL A 17 -2.70 6.38 -11.94
CA VAL A 17 -3.03 7.75 -11.53
C VAL A 17 -2.64 8.75 -12.63
N ALA A 18 -1.45 8.60 -13.21
CA ALA A 18 -0.96 9.50 -14.25
C ALA A 18 -1.90 9.55 -15.46
N PHE A 19 -2.46 8.40 -15.84
CA PHE A 19 -3.35 8.30 -17.00
C PHE A 19 -4.83 8.19 -16.62
N GLY A 20 -5.15 8.43 -15.35
CA GLY A 20 -6.50 8.24 -14.84
C GLY A 20 -7.55 9.08 -15.54
N ARG A 21 -7.16 10.25 -16.04
CA ARG A 21 -8.09 11.14 -16.77
C ARG A 21 -8.67 10.49 -18.03
N HIS A 22 -8.00 9.48 -18.55
CA HIS A 22 -8.44 8.77 -19.77
C HIS A 22 -9.30 7.55 -19.48
N LEU A 23 -9.52 7.23 -18.21
CA LEU A 23 -10.36 6.12 -17.81
C LEU A 23 -11.83 6.55 -17.82
N PRO A 24 -12.76 5.58 -17.98
CA PRO A 24 -14.17 5.89 -17.84
C PRO A 24 -14.49 6.50 -16.47
N PRO A 25 -15.55 7.33 -16.37
CA PRO A 25 -15.93 7.95 -15.09
C PRO A 25 -16.10 6.90 -13.98
N GLY A 26 -15.52 7.18 -12.81
CA GLY A 26 -15.61 6.30 -11.64
C GLY A 26 -14.66 5.13 -11.64
N ARG A 27 -13.96 4.87 -12.75
CA ARG A 27 -13.07 3.72 -12.84
C ARG A 27 -11.82 3.89 -11.97
N LEU A 28 -11.20 5.06 -12.02
CA LEU A 28 -10.02 5.33 -11.20
C LEU A 28 -10.37 5.26 -9.72
N ARG A 29 -11.48 5.87 -9.33
CA ARG A 29 -11.96 5.82 -7.95
C ARG A 29 -12.12 4.38 -7.47
N ALA A 30 -12.76 3.54 -8.27
CA ALA A 30 -12.98 2.14 -7.90
C ALA A 30 -11.65 1.39 -7.73
N LEU A 31 -10.69 1.64 -8.61
CA LEU A 31 -9.37 1.01 -8.52
C LEU A 31 -8.60 1.49 -7.30
N LEU A 32 -8.66 2.80 -7.00
CA LEU A 32 -7.99 3.34 -5.82
C LEU A 32 -8.63 2.82 -4.53
N ASP A 33 -9.96 2.67 -4.50
CA ASP A 33 -10.64 2.07 -3.35
C ASP A 33 -10.16 0.64 -3.11
N ALA A 34 -9.97 -0.13 -4.18
CA ALA A 34 -9.48 -1.50 -4.07
C ALA A 34 -8.05 -1.54 -3.56
N TYR A 35 -7.18 -0.65 -4.05
CA TYR A 35 -5.80 -0.55 -3.56
C TYR A 35 -5.76 -0.17 -2.09
N GLU A 36 -6.58 0.78 -1.69
CA GLU A 36 -6.63 1.20 -0.28
C GLU A 36 -7.04 0.05 0.62
N ALA A 37 -8.07 -0.69 0.26
CA ALA A 37 -8.55 -1.82 1.04
C ALA A 37 -7.46 -2.89 1.18
N GLU A 38 -6.75 -3.17 0.09
CA GLU A 38 -5.68 -4.16 0.07
C GLU A 38 -4.53 -3.79 0.99
N HIS A 39 -4.09 -2.53 0.93
CA HIS A 39 -2.99 -2.05 1.75
C HIS A 39 -3.38 -1.93 3.23
N ARG A 40 -4.63 -1.57 3.52
CA ARG A 40 -5.12 -1.56 4.91
C ARG A 40 -5.13 -2.96 5.51
N ALA A 41 -5.56 -3.95 4.73
CA ALA A 41 -5.56 -5.35 5.20
C ALA A 41 -4.15 -5.84 5.45
N ARG A 42 -3.21 -5.48 4.57
CA ARG A 42 -1.82 -5.89 4.72
C ARG A 42 -1.16 -5.21 5.93
N LEU A 43 -1.45 -3.93 6.15
CA LEU A 43 -0.95 -3.23 7.32
C LEU A 43 -1.45 -3.89 8.61
N ALA A 44 -2.73 -4.21 8.68
CA ALA A 44 -3.30 -4.87 9.86
C ALA A 44 -2.63 -6.22 10.11
N ALA A 45 -2.37 -7.00 9.06
CA ALA A 45 -1.68 -8.28 9.18
C ALA A 45 -0.25 -8.11 9.69
N TYR A 46 0.46 -7.11 9.21
CA TYR A 46 1.82 -6.83 9.67
C TYR A 46 1.85 -6.36 11.11
N GLU A 47 0.90 -5.53 11.51
CA GLU A 47 0.81 -5.06 12.91
C GLU A 47 0.54 -6.23 13.85
N GLU A 48 -0.33 -7.14 13.47
CA GLU A 48 -0.60 -8.33 14.25
C GLU A 48 0.64 -9.23 14.36
N LEU A 49 1.33 -9.41 13.24
CA LEU A 49 2.56 -10.22 13.25
C LEU A 49 3.64 -9.57 14.12
N ASP A 50 3.79 -8.24 14.06
CA ASP A 50 4.77 -7.54 14.88
C ASP A 50 4.47 -7.73 16.37
N ALA A 51 3.20 -7.65 16.76
CA ALA A 51 2.80 -7.88 18.14
C ALA A 51 3.16 -9.29 18.61
N ARG A 52 2.91 -10.28 17.75
CA ARG A 52 3.24 -11.67 18.09
C ARG A 52 4.74 -11.89 18.20
N LEU A 53 5.51 -11.29 17.29
CA LEU A 53 6.97 -11.40 17.35
C LEU A 53 7.52 -10.76 18.61
N ALA A 54 6.96 -9.62 19.02
CA ALA A 54 7.36 -8.96 20.26
C ALA A 54 7.10 -9.86 21.47
N GLU A 55 5.92 -10.50 21.52
CA GLU A 55 5.57 -11.42 22.60
C GLU A 55 6.49 -12.62 22.66
N GLN A 56 6.92 -13.11 21.51
CA GLN A 56 7.80 -14.27 21.41
C GLN A 56 9.27 -13.94 21.65
N GLY A 57 9.58 -12.66 21.86
CA GLY A 57 10.94 -12.23 22.07
C GLY A 57 11.81 -12.32 20.82
N ALA A 58 11.22 -12.17 19.63
CA ALA A 58 11.97 -12.19 18.38
C ALA A 58 13.08 -11.12 18.38
N ASP A 59 14.20 -11.44 17.76
CA ASP A 59 15.33 -10.52 17.76
C ASP A 59 15.07 -9.27 16.92
N ALA A 60 15.92 -8.27 17.15
CA ALA A 60 15.78 -6.97 16.51
C ALA A 60 15.93 -7.03 14.98
N PHE A 61 16.72 -7.96 14.47
CA PHE A 61 16.92 -8.06 13.02
C PHE A 61 15.67 -8.55 12.31
N VAL A 62 14.99 -9.53 12.88
CA VAL A 62 13.72 -10.03 12.35
C VAL A 62 12.68 -8.94 12.40
N ARG A 63 12.56 -8.24 13.54
CA ARG A 63 11.56 -7.18 13.69
C ARG A 63 11.85 -5.98 12.80
N ALA A 64 13.12 -5.67 12.56
CA ALA A 64 13.50 -4.58 11.67
C ALA A 64 13.04 -4.85 10.22
N THR A 65 13.12 -6.10 9.78
CA THR A 65 12.66 -6.48 8.45
C THR A 65 11.15 -6.23 8.31
N LEU A 66 10.39 -6.65 9.31
CA LEU A 66 8.94 -6.41 9.31
C LEU A 66 8.62 -4.92 9.41
N SER A 67 9.44 -4.17 10.14
CA SER A 67 9.28 -2.71 10.28
C SER A 67 9.28 -2.01 8.91
N PHE A 68 10.09 -2.47 7.97
CA PHE A 68 10.07 -1.91 6.62
C PHE A 68 8.69 -2.06 5.99
N GLY A 69 8.09 -3.24 6.10
CA GLY A 69 6.75 -3.49 5.58
C GLY A 69 5.70 -2.57 6.21
N LEU A 70 5.79 -2.36 7.53
CA LEU A 70 4.88 -1.46 8.24
C LEU A 70 4.99 -0.03 7.72
N HIS A 71 6.22 0.46 7.58
CA HIS A 71 6.45 1.81 7.07
C HIS A 71 5.98 1.95 5.63
N TYR A 72 6.23 0.94 4.81
CA TYR A 72 5.81 0.96 3.41
C TYR A 72 4.30 1.07 3.29
N GLU A 73 3.55 0.21 4.01
CA GLU A 73 2.09 0.23 3.93
C GLU A 73 1.51 1.55 4.44
N ARG A 74 2.06 2.08 5.52
CA ARG A 74 1.63 3.37 6.04
C ARG A 74 1.90 4.51 5.06
N ALA A 75 3.05 4.46 4.38
CA ALA A 75 3.39 5.48 3.39
C ALA A 75 2.43 5.45 2.19
N VAL A 76 2.08 4.26 1.70
CA VAL A 76 1.13 4.13 0.60
C VAL A 76 -0.23 4.70 1.00
N LEU A 77 -0.72 4.34 2.19
CA LEU A 77 -2.00 4.83 2.68
C LEU A 77 -2.00 6.35 2.88
N ALA A 78 -0.90 6.89 3.40
CA ALA A 78 -0.76 8.34 3.56
C ALA A 78 -0.78 9.06 2.22
N TRP A 79 -0.14 8.49 1.23
CA TRP A 79 -0.13 9.06 -0.12
C TRP A 79 -1.53 9.05 -0.73
N LEU A 80 -2.24 7.92 -0.62
CA LEU A 80 -3.63 7.84 -1.11
C LEU A 80 -4.52 8.89 -0.44
N ALA A 81 -4.34 9.10 0.86
CA ALA A 81 -5.10 10.09 1.60
C ALA A 81 -4.75 11.53 1.20
N SER A 82 -3.56 11.75 0.63
CA SER A 82 -3.11 13.08 0.22
C SER A 82 -3.54 13.47 -1.18
N LEU A 83 -4.11 12.55 -1.95
CA LEU A 83 -4.49 12.83 -3.33
C LEU A 83 -5.56 13.92 -3.39
N PRO A 84 -5.45 14.85 -4.36
CA PRO A 84 -6.52 15.84 -4.56
C PRO A 84 -7.85 15.16 -4.86
N GLY A 85 -8.94 15.78 -4.42
CA GLY A 85 -10.27 15.22 -4.62
C GLY A 85 -10.57 14.92 -6.07
N GLU A 86 -10.13 15.78 -7.00
CA GLU A 86 -10.35 15.55 -8.42
C GLU A 86 -9.68 14.27 -8.94
N VAL A 87 -8.61 13.83 -8.29
CA VAL A 87 -7.94 12.57 -8.62
C VAL A 87 -8.60 11.42 -7.88
N ARG A 88 -8.76 11.58 -6.57
CA ARG A 88 -9.26 10.50 -5.69
C ARG A 88 -10.69 10.08 -6.02
N GLU A 89 -11.50 11.02 -6.45
CA GLU A 89 -12.92 10.80 -6.76
C GLU A 89 -13.20 10.61 -8.25
N ALA A 90 -12.19 10.57 -9.06
CA ALA A 90 -12.34 10.50 -10.52
C ALA A 90 -13.08 9.24 -11.02
#